data_af9df37d625358e1b53b0cf0e2f84afd
#
_entry.id   af9df37d625358e1b53b0cf0e2f84afd
#
_cell.length_a   1.000
_cell.length_b   1.000
_cell.length_c   1.000
_cell.angle_alpha   90.00
_cell.angle_beta   90.00
_cell.angle_gamma   90.00
#
_symmetry.space_group_name_H-M   'P 1'
#
loop_
_entity.id
_entity.type
_entity.pdbx_description
1 polymer ?
#
loop_
_entity_poly.entity_id
_entity_poly.type
_entity_poly.pdbx_seq_one_letter_code
_entity_poly.pdbx_strand_id
1 'polypeptide(L)'
;MDHAARIGLEVIITDHHECGHSQLPRAVAVIDCKQDGDPYPNKDLAGVGVALKLACACEGDSGKVLEQYADLVAVGTVADVMPLVGENRSLVRRGLKKLGTSPRPGIAAMMRESSIDASKLTASTIGFSLAPRLNAAGRLGQAETAAELLMTTDPRAATELAVALCELNRQRQNIETEIWHEANAQLSGTVPDAPIVLASDRWHQGVIGIAASRLAEQYSLPAIMICLNGDTGKGSCRSFGGFNLFEALNACSEHLMGFGGHALAAGLNIKLDKLNDFRAALARYYRANKPAALPEVQCDLLINDPALLSIDNVRALDRLEPYGNANPRPMMCVCGVSLEALSEVGSGRHLRMRIRLRSEHFEAIFFSHTAKELGLREGGLVDLAFTPQINEFRGRVSVQLVVCAARRHDGRELCKGILENRQDMLWAAAEFCPDRADFVRVWRMIQHQDFSAGDTAEAVLAQCPEGMEPERFCICLAVFLETGLLSSPGGSVYGAREAHIEGKADLESTEIIRLLRTC
;
A
#
# COMPACT_ATOMS: atom_id res chain seq x y z
N MET A 1 16.48 -22.60 -27.66
CA MET A 1 16.01 -24.01 -27.69
C MET A 1 16.44 -24.74 -28.96
N ASP A 2 16.18 -24.21 -30.14
CA ASP A 2 16.57 -24.89 -31.41
C ASP A 2 18.08 -25.16 -31.54
N HIS A 3 18.93 -24.31 -30.95
CA HIS A 3 20.36 -24.55 -30.89
C HIS A 3 20.68 -25.74 -29.98
N ALA A 4 20.08 -25.83 -28.79
CA ALA A 4 20.28 -26.96 -27.89
C ALA A 4 19.87 -28.29 -28.54
N ALA A 5 18.71 -28.32 -29.20
CA ALA A 5 18.24 -29.50 -29.92
C ALA A 5 19.21 -29.92 -31.05
N ARG A 6 19.82 -28.96 -31.80
CA ARG A 6 20.79 -29.23 -32.86
C ARG A 6 22.10 -29.83 -32.35
N ILE A 7 22.52 -29.50 -31.15
CA ILE A 7 23.74 -30.05 -30.53
C ILE A 7 23.46 -31.27 -29.65
N GLY A 8 22.21 -31.80 -29.66
CA GLY A 8 21.82 -33.00 -28.92
C GLY A 8 21.68 -32.79 -27.40
N LEU A 9 21.48 -31.55 -26.96
CA LEU A 9 21.28 -31.23 -25.52
C LEU A 9 19.81 -31.39 -25.15
N GLU A 10 19.53 -32.26 -24.19
CA GLU A 10 18.22 -32.37 -23.56
C GLU A 10 18.03 -31.25 -22.55
N VAL A 11 16.89 -30.52 -22.60
CA VAL A 11 16.60 -29.36 -21.76
C VAL A 11 15.26 -29.50 -21.10
N ILE A 12 15.24 -29.25 -19.79
CA ILE A 12 14.03 -29.05 -19.01
C ILE A 12 13.96 -27.55 -18.68
N ILE A 13 12.83 -26.94 -18.93
CA ILE A 13 12.57 -25.53 -18.60
C ILE A 13 11.69 -25.48 -17.34
N THR A 14 12.09 -24.68 -16.36
CA THR A 14 11.24 -24.30 -15.22
C THR A 14 11.00 -22.80 -15.28
N ASP A 15 9.73 -22.38 -15.31
CA ASP A 15 9.34 -20.98 -15.38
C ASP A 15 8.07 -20.73 -14.56
N HIS A 16 7.73 -19.46 -14.36
CA HIS A 16 6.52 -19.00 -13.65
C HIS A 16 5.89 -17.75 -14.30
N HIS A 17 6.43 -17.30 -15.42
CA HIS A 17 5.89 -16.16 -16.15
C HIS A 17 4.61 -16.54 -16.90
N GLU A 18 3.81 -15.54 -17.28
CA GLU A 18 2.64 -15.78 -18.12
C GLU A 18 3.06 -16.43 -19.44
N CYS A 19 2.49 -17.60 -19.71
CA CYS A 19 2.64 -18.27 -20.98
C CYS A 19 1.76 -17.55 -22.02
N GLY A 20 2.37 -16.87 -22.98
CA GLY A 20 1.63 -16.34 -24.13
C GLY A 20 0.99 -17.50 -24.92
N HIS A 21 -0.06 -17.19 -25.70
CA HIS A 21 -0.69 -18.17 -26.62
C HIS A 21 0.25 -18.65 -27.76
N SER A 22 1.55 -18.33 -27.68
CA SER A 22 2.59 -18.79 -28.59
C SER A 22 3.02 -20.22 -28.27
N GLN A 23 3.48 -20.94 -29.27
CA GLN A 23 4.02 -22.30 -29.10
C GLN A 23 5.10 -22.33 -28.01
N LEU A 24 4.95 -23.24 -27.06
CA LEU A 24 5.98 -23.53 -26.07
C LEU A 24 7.31 -23.90 -26.76
N PRO A 25 8.45 -23.53 -26.17
CA PRO A 25 9.76 -23.91 -26.71
C PRO A 25 9.92 -25.42 -26.74
N ARG A 26 10.60 -25.94 -27.74
CA ARG A 26 10.90 -27.38 -27.87
C ARG A 26 11.90 -27.79 -26.80
N ALA A 27 11.41 -28.42 -25.75
CA ALA A 27 12.17 -28.96 -24.63
C ALA A 27 11.68 -30.38 -24.30
N VAL A 28 12.43 -31.13 -23.51
CA VAL A 28 12.00 -32.43 -22.98
C VAL A 28 10.76 -32.24 -22.09
N ALA A 29 10.80 -31.18 -21.29
CA ALA A 29 9.66 -30.75 -20.49
C ALA A 29 9.72 -29.23 -20.28
N VAL A 30 8.53 -28.60 -20.19
CA VAL A 30 8.34 -27.23 -19.71
C VAL A 30 7.45 -27.31 -18.47
N ILE A 31 8.00 -26.90 -17.33
CA ILE A 31 7.34 -26.94 -16.03
C ILE A 31 7.00 -25.49 -15.64
N ASP A 32 5.75 -25.14 -15.87
CA ASP A 32 5.20 -23.83 -15.54
C ASP A 32 3.71 -24.00 -15.20
N CYS A 33 3.34 -23.61 -13.98
CA CYS A 33 1.96 -23.76 -13.49
C CYS A 33 0.95 -22.85 -14.22
N LYS A 34 1.41 -21.87 -15.00
CA LYS A 34 0.56 -20.94 -15.78
C LYS A 34 0.28 -21.40 -17.22
N GLN A 35 0.77 -22.58 -17.61
CA GLN A 35 0.40 -23.14 -18.90
C GLN A 35 -1.12 -23.41 -18.96
N ASP A 36 -1.69 -23.23 -20.16
CA ASP A 36 -3.07 -23.55 -20.44
C ASP A 36 -3.33 -25.06 -20.13
N GLY A 37 -4.35 -25.35 -19.30
CA GLY A 37 -4.72 -26.71 -18.94
C GLY A 37 -3.84 -27.38 -17.88
N ASP A 38 -2.82 -26.71 -17.33
CA ASP A 38 -2.03 -27.25 -16.22
C ASP A 38 -2.93 -27.44 -14.98
N PRO A 39 -2.94 -28.63 -14.35
CA PRO A 39 -3.84 -28.91 -13.22
C PRO A 39 -3.34 -28.39 -11.87
N TYR A 40 -2.13 -27.82 -11.80
CA TYR A 40 -1.58 -27.38 -10.52
C TYR A 40 -2.41 -26.24 -9.91
N PRO A 41 -2.87 -26.36 -8.65
CA PRO A 41 -3.84 -25.42 -8.09
C PRO A 41 -3.26 -24.04 -7.79
N ASN A 42 -1.94 -23.95 -7.49
CA ASN A 42 -1.27 -22.68 -7.22
C ASN A 42 -0.59 -22.14 -8.48
N LYS A 43 -1.22 -21.19 -9.14
CA LYS A 43 -0.68 -20.54 -10.35
C LYS A 43 0.37 -19.47 -10.04
N ASP A 44 0.51 -19.08 -8.79
CA ASP A 44 1.35 -17.98 -8.33
C ASP A 44 2.63 -18.45 -7.62
N LEU A 45 3.16 -19.60 -8.00
CA LEU A 45 4.49 -19.99 -7.53
C LEU A 45 5.56 -19.07 -8.14
N ALA A 46 6.53 -18.64 -7.33
CA ALA A 46 7.76 -18.05 -7.85
C ALA A 46 8.59 -19.10 -8.58
N GLY A 47 9.54 -18.70 -9.43
CA GLY A 47 10.46 -19.64 -10.09
C GLY A 47 11.18 -20.56 -9.13
N VAL A 48 11.57 -20.07 -7.95
CA VAL A 48 12.16 -20.90 -6.87
C VAL A 48 11.17 -21.93 -6.33
N GLY A 49 9.87 -21.62 -6.30
CA GLY A 49 8.81 -22.55 -5.91
C GLY A 49 8.63 -23.67 -6.93
N VAL A 50 8.67 -23.35 -8.22
CA VAL A 50 8.66 -24.36 -9.32
C VAL A 50 9.89 -25.24 -9.22
N ALA A 51 11.08 -24.67 -9.01
CA ALA A 51 12.32 -25.42 -8.82
C ALA A 51 12.25 -26.35 -7.58
N LEU A 52 11.64 -25.89 -6.48
CA LEU A 52 11.38 -26.72 -5.30
C LEU A 52 10.53 -27.94 -5.67
N LYS A 53 9.46 -27.77 -6.46
CA LYS A 53 8.58 -28.90 -6.87
C LYS A 53 9.33 -29.93 -7.70
N LEU A 54 10.17 -29.46 -8.62
CA LEU A 54 11.03 -30.36 -9.40
C LEU A 54 12.00 -31.11 -8.48
N ALA A 55 12.66 -30.43 -7.56
CA ALA A 55 13.57 -31.06 -6.60
C ALA A 55 12.84 -32.11 -5.72
N CYS A 56 11.62 -31.82 -5.26
CA CYS A 56 10.80 -32.79 -4.53
C CYS A 56 10.47 -34.04 -5.36
N ALA A 57 10.18 -33.87 -6.65
CA ALA A 57 9.90 -34.97 -7.55
C ALA A 57 11.14 -35.84 -7.80
N CYS A 58 12.32 -35.22 -7.95
CA CYS A 58 13.59 -35.91 -8.17
C CYS A 58 14.05 -36.68 -6.92
N GLU A 59 13.92 -36.10 -5.74
CA GLU A 59 14.36 -36.71 -4.47
C GLU A 59 13.37 -37.76 -3.95
N GLY A 60 12.08 -37.62 -4.28
CA GLY A 60 11.02 -38.50 -3.78
C GLY A 60 10.60 -38.24 -2.32
N ASP A 61 11.26 -37.30 -1.64
CA ASP A 61 10.96 -36.90 -0.24
C ASP A 61 10.81 -35.37 -0.16
N SER A 62 9.58 -34.91 -0.29
CA SER A 62 9.24 -33.49 -0.22
C SER A 62 9.54 -32.86 1.15
N GLY A 63 9.45 -33.64 2.24
CA GLY A 63 9.75 -33.17 3.58
C GLY A 63 11.23 -32.80 3.74
N LYS A 64 12.11 -33.68 3.30
CA LYS A 64 13.57 -33.51 3.32
C LYS A 64 14.00 -32.32 2.46
N VAL A 65 13.47 -32.24 1.23
CA VAL A 65 13.78 -31.13 0.30
C VAL A 65 13.32 -29.80 0.88
N LEU A 66 12.11 -29.73 1.43
CA LEU A 66 11.58 -28.50 2.03
C LEU A 66 12.39 -28.09 3.29
N GLU A 67 12.80 -29.05 4.12
CA GLU A 67 13.67 -28.76 5.25
C GLU A 67 15.02 -28.16 4.79
N GLN A 68 15.57 -28.69 3.70
CA GLN A 68 16.85 -28.25 3.16
C GLN A 68 16.79 -26.85 2.50
N TYR A 69 15.69 -26.50 1.82
CA TYR A 69 15.63 -25.34 0.92
C TYR A 69 14.54 -24.31 1.27
N ALA A 70 13.78 -24.47 2.36
CA ALA A 70 12.70 -23.55 2.72
C ALA A 70 13.16 -22.09 2.87
N ASP A 71 14.37 -21.86 3.33
CA ASP A 71 14.98 -20.54 3.45
C ASP A 71 15.14 -19.86 2.08
N LEU A 72 15.67 -20.55 1.08
CA LEU A 72 15.80 -20.03 -0.28
C LEU A 72 14.44 -19.78 -0.92
N VAL A 73 13.50 -20.71 -0.73
CA VAL A 73 12.15 -20.57 -1.26
C VAL A 73 11.44 -19.35 -0.68
N ALA A 74 11.59 -19.10 0.64
CA ALA A 74 11.01 -17.92 1.27
C ALA A 74 11.64 -16.63 0.72
N VAL A 75 12.98 -16.60 0.62
CA VAL A 75 13.69 -15.42 0.08
C VAL A 75 13.25 -15.13 -1.36
N GLY A 76 13.24 -16.14 -2.23
CA GLY A 76 12.86 -15.95 -3.64
C GLY A 76 11.38 -15.58 -3.81
N THR A 77 10.46 -16.26 -3.08
CA THR A 77 9.01 -15.96 -3.15
C THR A 77 8.70 -14.52 -2.74
N VAL A 78 9.35 -14.03 -1.67
CA VAL A 78 9.16 -12.65 -1.20
C VAL A 78 9.87 -11.64 -2.11
N ALA A 79 11.09 -11.97 -2.59
CA ALA A 79 11.87 -11.09 -3.48
C ALA A 79 11.17 -10.84 -4.82
N ASP A 80 10.41 -11.83 -5.29
CA ASP A 80 9.63 -11.80 -6.51
C ASP A 80 8.20 -11.26 -6.32
N VAL A 81 7.90 -10.79 -5.11
CA VAL A 81 6.62 -10.16 -4.73
C VAL A 81 5.41 -11.06 -5.02
N MET A 82 5.56 -12.37 -4.90
CA MET A 82 4.47 -13.32 -5.13
C MET A 82 3.38 -13.21 -4.05
N PRO A 83 2.11 -13.53 -4.39
CA PRO A 83 1.01 -13.53 -3.43
C PRO A 83 1.30 -14.42 -2.21
N LEU A 84 1.27 -13.85 -0.99
CA LEU A 84 1.51 -14.60 0.26
C LEU A 84 0.22 -15.21 0.81
N VAL A 85 -0.46 -16.00 -0.04
CA VAL A 85 -1.67 -16.76 0.30
C VAL A 85 -1.43 -18.24 0.07
N GLY A 86 -2.31 -19.10 0.59
CA GLY A 86 -2.29 -20.54 0.35
C GLY A 86 -0.93 -21.19 0.57
N GLU A 87 -0.40 -21.83 -0.47
CA GLU A 87 0.88 -22.54 -0.43
C GLU A 87 2.07 -21.60 -0.25
N ASN A 88 2.12 -20.48 -0.98
CA ASN A 88 3.21 -19.51 -0.86
C ASN A 88 3.36 -19.00 0.57
N ARG A 89 2.22 -18.71 1.25
CA ARG A 89 2.23 -18.31 2.65
C ARG A 89 2.82 -19.40 3.54
N SER A 90 2.47 -20.65 3.31
CA SER A 90 2.97 -21.80 4.07
C SER A 90 4.48 -21.99 3.87
N LEU A 91 4.96 -21.86 2.63
CA LEU A 91 6.37 -21.96 2.28
C LEU A 91 7.19 -20.82 2.92
N VAL A 92 6.72 -19.60 2.81
CA VAL A 92 7.39 -18.42 3.40
C VAL A 92 7.42 -18.52 4.93
N ARG A 93 6.33 -18.95 5.57
CA ARG A 93 6.30 -19.14 7.02
C ARG A 93 7.33 -20.17 7.51
N ARG A 94 7.47 -21.30 6.79
CA ARG A 94 8.49 -22.32 7.09
C ARG A 94 9.90 -21.78 6.88
N GLY A 95 10.13 -21.05 5.78
CA GLY A 95 11.42 -20.47 5.47
C GLY A 95 11.84 -19.39 6.47
N LEU A 96 10.94 -18.51 6.91
CA LEU A 96 11.19 -17.53 7.96
C LEU A 96 11.64 -18.20 9.27
N LYS A 97 10.96 -19.30 9.67
CA LYS A 97 11.36 -20.08 10.84
C LYS A 97 12.78 -20.64 10.69
N LYS A 98 13.11 -21.20 9.52
CA LYS A 98 14.46 -21.72 9.24
C LYS A 98 15.51 -20.62 9.25
N LEU A 99 15.24 -19.48 8.62
CA LEU A 99 16.12 -18.30 8.62
C LEU A 99 16.43 -17.80 10.03
N GLY A 100 15.44 -17.82 10.92
CA GLY A 100 15.62 -17.41 12.33
C GLY A 100 16.39 -18.40 13.20
N THR A 101 16.39 -19.69 12.85
CA THR A 101 16.97 -20.75 13.71
C THR A 101 18.26 -21.35 13.16
N SER A 102 18.37 -21.52 11.85
CA SER A 102 19.50 -22.20 11.20
C SER A 102 19.70 -21.68 9.76
N PRO A 103 20.09 -20.40 9.60
CA PRO A 103 20.31 -19.84 8.28
C PRO A 103 21.56 -20.44 7.62
N ARG A 104 21.57 -20.46 6.27
CA ARG A 104 22.76 -20.78 5.48
C ARG A 104 23.91 -19.81 5.80
N PRO A 105 25.19 -20.21 5.72
CA PRO A 105 26.33 -19.34 6.01
C PRO A 105 26.26 -18.00 5.27
N GLY A 106 25.89 -17.98 3.99
CA GLY A 106 25.77 -16.76 3.20
C GLY A 106 24.65 -15.83 3.70
N ILE A 107 23.47 -16.37 3.99
CA ILE A 107 22.36 -15.57 4.51
C ILE A 107 22.67 -15.06 5.92
N ALA A 108 23.28 -15.90 6.77
CA ALA A 108 23.72 -15.50 8.10
C ALA A 108 24.74 -14.35 8.06
N ALA A 109 25.71 -14.42 7.13
CA ALA A 109 26.67 -13.34 6.90
C ALA A 109 25.98 -12.05 6.43
N MET A 110 25.06 -12.14 5.48
CA MET A 110 24.31 -10.98 4.99
C MET A 110 23.43 -10.34 6.07
N MET A 111 22.79 -11.14 6.92
CA MET A 111 22.03 -10.61 8.07
C MET A 111 22.93 -9.85 9.04
N ARG A 112 24.12 -10.37 9.34
CA ARG A 112 25.11 -9.66 10.20
C ARG A 112 25.54 -8.35 9.60
N GLU A 113 25.96 -8.35 8.31
CA GLU A 113 26.38 -7.14 7.58
C GLU A 113 25.27 -6.09 7.46
N SER A 114 24.02 -6.54 7.50
CA SER A 114 22.84 -5.67 7.41
C SER A 114 22.26 -5.30 8.78
N SER A 115 22.88 -5.72 9.89
CA SER A 115 22.39 -5.52 11.26
C SER A 115 20.96 -6.03 11.48
N ILE A 116 20.61 -7.14 10.84
CA ILE A 116 19.29 -7.78 10.95
C ILE A 116 19.29 -8.72 12.16
N ASP A 117 18.32 -8.50 13.05
CA ASP A 117 18.06 -9.40 14.18
C ASP A 117 17.29 -10.65 13.70
N ALA A 118 17.95 -11.80 13.74
CA ALA A 118 17.37 -13.07 13.33
C ALA A 118 16.12 -13.48 14.13
N SER A 119 15.96 -12.97 15.37
CA SER A 119 14.80 -13.26 16.21
C SER A 119 13.53 -12.48 15.80
N LYS A 120 13.68 -11.42 15.00
CA LYS A 120 12.60 -10.52 14.57
C LYS A 120 12.37 -10.56 13.04
N LEU A 121 12.70 -11.68 12.40
CA LEU A 121 12.56 -11.82 10.95
C LEU A 121 11.09 -11.87 10.51
N THR A 122 10.77 -11.06 9.53
CA THR A 122 9.47 -11.02 8.85
C THR A 122 9.65 -11.09 7.33
N ALA A 123 8.58 -11.31 6.59
CA ALA A 123 8.63 -11.18 5.12
C ALA A 123 9.08 -9.77 4.69
N SER A 124 8.69 -8.74 5.45
CA SER A 124 9.17 -7.37 5.23
C SER A 124 10.69 -7.25 5.35
N THR A 125 11.31 -7.93 6.33
CA THR A 125 12.79 -7.99 6.46
C THR A 125 13.43 -8.60 5.21
N ILE A 126 12.85 -9.67 4.67
CA ILE A 126 13.32 -10.25 3.41
C ILE A 126 13.16 -9.23 2.28
N GLY A 127 11.96 -8.68 2.08
CA GLY A 127 11.63 -7.82 0.94
C GLY A 127 12.40 -6.50 0.90
N PHE A 128 12.62 -5.87 2.07
CA PHE A 128 13.25 -4.55 2.16
C PHE A 128 14.72 -4.56 2.58
N SER A 129 15.23 -5.67 3.11
CA SER A 129 16.62 -5.73 3.56
C SER A 129 17.45 -6.78 2.83
N LEU A 130 17.01 -8.04 2.75
CA LEU A 130 17.81 -9.10 2.11
C LEU A 130 17.68 -9.07 0.58
N ALA A 131 16.47 -9.08 0.06
CA ALA A 131 16.21 -9.14 -1.38
C ALA A 131 16.82 -7.98 -2.17
N PRO A 132 16.79 -6.70 -1.71
CA PRO A 132 17.45 -5.62 -2.45
C PRO A 132 18.95 -5.80 -2.64
N ARG A 133 19.65 -6.43 -1.69
CA ARG A 133 21.08 -6.71 -1.76
C ARG A 133 21.40 -7.81 -2.76
N LEU A 134 20.61 -8.89 -2.74
CA LEU A 134 20.71 -9.96 -3.74
C LEU A 134 20.39 -9.44 -5.15
N ASN A 135 19.30 -8.70 -5.29
CA ASN A 135 18.85 -8.16 -6.56
C ASN A 135 19.80 -7.10 -7.15
N ALA A 136 20.53 -6.35 -6.29
CA ALA A 136 21.50 -5.36 -6.75
C ALA A 136 22.61 -6.00 -7.61
N ALA A 137 23.06 -7.20 -7.29
CA ALA A 137 24.05 -7.93 -8.06
C ALA A 137 23.58 -8.17 -9.51
N GLY A 138 22.36 -8.68 -9.69
CA GLY A 138 21.77 -8.89 -11.02
C GLY A 138 21.57 -7.58 -11.79
N ARG A 139 21.14 -6.50 -11.11
CA ARG A 139 20.95 -5.18 -11.73
C ARG A 139 22.24 -4.54 -12.21
N LEU A 140 23.35 -4.83 -11.56
CA LEU A 140 24.69 -4.33 -11.89
C LEU A 140 25.55 -5.34 -12.66
N GLY A 141 24.95 -6.43 -13.20
CA GLY A 141 25.62 -7.41 -14.05
C GLY A 141 26.57 -8.36 -13.31
N GLN A 142 26.38 -8.57 -12.00
CA GLN A 142 27.22 -9.43 -11.14
C GLN A 142 26.38 -10.50 -10.42
N ALA A 143 25.42 -11.11 -11.11
CA ALA A 143 24.48 -12.08 -10.52
C ALA A 143 25.18 -13.29 -9.89
N GLU A 144 26.34 -13.69 -10.43
CA GLU A 144 27.14 -14.79 -9.89
C GLU A 144 27.50 -14.59 -8.42
N THR A 145 27.86 -13.37 -8.00
CA THR A 145 28.20 -13.07 -6.60
C THR A 145 27.06 -13.41 -5.64
N ALA A 146 25.81 -13.15 -6.04
CA ALA A 146 24.65 -13.52 -5.24
C ALA A 146 24.41 -15.03 -5.23
N ALA A 147 24.61 -15.71 -6.35
CA ALA A 147 24.50 -17.16 -6.45
C ALA A 147 25.57 -17.86 -5.57
N GLU A 148 26.82 -17.41 -5.63
CA GLU A 148 27.91 -17.92 -4.80
C GLU A 148 27.63 -17.73 -3.30
N LEU A 149 27.12 -16.57 -2.89
CA LEU A 149 26.72 -16.34 -1.50
C LEU A 149 25.68 -17.38 -1.04
N LEU A 150 24.67 -17.66 -1.84
CA LEU A 150 23.60 -18.59 -1.49
C LEU A 150 24.06 -20.06 -1.47
N MET A 151 25.12 -20.39 -2.19
CA MET A 151 25.67 -21.76 -2.33
C MET A 151 26.83 -22.04 -1.40
N THR A 152 27.60 -21.05 -0.97
CA THR A 152 28.81 -21.27 -0.17
C THR A 152 28.51 -21.92 1.17
N THR A 153 29.36 -22.84 1.57
CA THR A 153 29.38 -23.46 2.91
C THR A 153 30.53 -22.94 3.77
N ASP A 154 31.47 -22.15 3.21
CA ASP A 154 32.58 -21.55 3.94
C ASP A 154 32.16 -20.21 4.58
N PRO A 155 32.23 -20.07 5.91
CA PRO A 155 31.88 -18.85 6.62
C PRO A 155 32.74 -17.63 6.26
N ARG A 156 34.01 -17.82 5.84
CA ARG A 156 34.87 -16.71 5.42
C ARG A 156 34.46 -16.18 4.07
N ALA A 157 34.34 -17.06 3.09
CA ALA A 157 33.82 -16.71 1.77
C ALA A 157 32.43 -16.07 1.86
N ALA A 158 31.54 -16.59 2.73
CA ALA A 158 30.23 -16.01 2.98
C ALA A 158 30.31 -14.55 3.48
N THR A 159 31.27 -14.23 4.35
CA THR A 159 31.42 -12.86 4.86
C THR A 159 31.93 -11.92 3.76
N GLU A 160 32.92 -12.33 2.98
CA GLU A 160 33.47 -11.54 1.86
C GLU A 160 32.38 -11.25 0.80
N LEU A 161 31.61 -12.26 0.42
CA LEU A 161 30.51 -12.13 -0.54
C LEU A 161 29.36 -11.24 0.00
N ALA A 162 29.04 -11.34 1.30
CA ALA A 162 28.04 -10.50 1.91
C ALA A 162 28.44 -9.01 1.92
N VAL A 163 29.70 -8.70 2.23
CA VAL A 163 30.25 -7.35 2.14
C VAL A 163 30.17 -6.83 0.71
N ALA A 164 30.57 -7.64 -0.29
CA ALA A 164 30.51 -7.27 -1.69
C ALA A 164 29.06 -6.95 -2.14
N LEU A 165 28.10 -7.76 -1.74
CA LEU A 165 26.67 -7.52 -2.08
C LEU A 165 26.11 -6.27 -1.38
N CYS A 166 26.50 -5.99 -0.15
CA CYS A 166 26.13 -4.75 0.54
C CYS A 166 26.70 -3.53 -0.19
N GLU A 167 27.94 -3.63 -0.71
CA GLU A 167 28.56 -2.57 -1.50
C GLU A 167 27.84 -2.36 -2.84
N LEU A 168 27.53 -3.45 -3.57
CA LEU A 168 26.74 -3.38 -4.81
C LEU A 168 25.36 -2.74 -4.57
N ASN A 169 24.70 -3.04 -3.48
CA ASN A 169 23.45 -2.41 -3.16
C ASN A 169 23.61 -0.90 -2.86
N ARG A 170 24.70 -0.50 -2.20
CA ARG A 170 25.00 0.92 -1.98
C ARG A 170 25.25 1.65 -3.30
N GLN A 171 26.02 1.05 -4.21
CA GLN A 171 26.25 1.59 -5.54
C GLN A 171 24.95 1.73 -6.32
N ARG A 172 24.10 0.71 -6.31
CA ARG A 172 22.76 0.77 -6.92
C ARG A 172 21.93 1.93 -6.34
N GLN A 173 21.96 2.15 -5.01
CA GLN A 173 21.23 3.25 -4.35
C GLN A 173 21.76 4.62 -4.75
N ASN A 174 23.08 4.76 -4.91
CA ASN A 174 23.68 6.01 -5.37
C ASN A 174 23.25 6.31 -6.82
N ILE A 175 23.34 5.33 -7.72
CA ILE A 175 22.88 5.44 -9.11
C ILE A 175 21.39 5.81 -9.16
N GLU A 176 20.55 5.16 -8.33
CA GLU A 176 19.12 5.48 -8.24
C GLU A 176 18.90 6.94 -7.81
N THR A 177 19.66 7.42 -6.84
CA THR A 177 19.57 8.78 -6.33
C THR A 177 19.97 9.81 -7.38
N GLU A 178 21.05 9.56 -8.12
CA GLU A 178 21.50 10.40 -9.24
C GLU A 178 20.45 10.47 -10.35
N ILE A 179 19.90 9.33 -10.76
CA ILE A 179 18.82 9.23 -11.76
C ILE A 179 17.60 10.02 -11.27
N TRP A 180 17.21 9.87 -10.01
CA TRP A 180 16.06 10.56 -9.44
C TRP A 180 16.24 12.09 -9.42
N HIS A 181 17.43 12.57 -9.03
CA HIS A 181 17.74 14.00 -9.05
C HIS A 181 17.71 14.58 -10.48
N GLU A 182 18.31 13.89 -11.43
CA GLU A 182 18.29 14.30 -12.83
C GLU A 182 16.87 14.30 -13.41
N ALA A 183 16.07 13.26 -13.12
CA ALA A 183 14.69 13.18 -13.57
C ALA A 183 13.83 14.34 -13.03
N ASN A 184 13.97 14.68 -11.74
CA ASN A 184 13.27 15.83 -11.17
C ASN A 184 13.75 17.17 -11.77
N ALA A 185 15.04 17.30 -12.07
CA ALA A 185 15.57 18.47 -12.76
C ALA A 185 14.98 18.63 -14.18
N GLN A 186 14.82 17.52 -14.94
CA GLN A 186 14.15 17.53 -16.24
C GLN A 186 12.68 17.97 -16.15
N LEU A 187 11.98 17.68 -15.06
CA LEU A 187 10.60 18.12 -14.80
C LEU A 187 10.53 19.61 -14.40
N SER A 188 11.66 20.26 -14.12
CA SER A 188 11.78 21.72 -13.85
C SER A 188 10.84 22.22 -12.74
N GLY A 189 10.51 21.37 -11.76
CA GLY A 189 9.58 21.70 -10.67
C GLY A 189 8.11 21.87 -11.08
N THR A 190 7.77 21.56 -12.33
CA THR A 190 6.38 21.57 -12.81
C THR A 190 5.72 20.24 -12.46
N VAL A 191 4.53 20.27 -11.89
CA VAL A 191 3.72 19.06 -11.70
C VAL A 191 3.14 18.66 -13.06
N PRO A 192 3.50 17.47 -13.60
CA PRO A 192 2.97 17.04 -14.90
C PRO A 192 1.46 16.78 -14.83
N ASP A 193 0.75 17.00 -15.94
CA ASP A 193 -0.68 16.68 -16.12
C ASP A 193 -0.90 15.42 -16.99
N ALA A 194 0.18 14.76 -17.36
CA ALA A 194 0.23 13.59 -18.25
C ALA A 194 1.30 12.60 -17.76
N PRO A 195 1.32 11.35 -18.29
CA PRO A 195 2.35 10.38 -17.95
C PRO A 195 3.77 10.95 -18.13
N ILE A 196 4.61 10.68 -17.15
CA ILE A 196 5.99 11.14 -17.12
C ILE A 196 6.79 10.29 -18.11
N VAL A 197 7.38 10.90 -19.15
CA VAL A 197 8.25 10.22 -20.11
C VAL A 197 9.58 10.93 -20.20
N LEU A 198 10.60 10.39 -19.53
CA LEU A 198 11.93 10.97 -19.44
C LEU A 198 12.97 10.05 -20.10
N ALA A 199 14.03 10.64 -20.61
CA ALA A 199 15.10 9.89 -21.29
C ALA A 199 16.47 10.53 -21.02
N SER A 200 17.48 9.67 -20.88
CA SER A 200 18.89 10.10 -20.76
C SER A 200 19.81 8.96 -21.19
N ASP A 201 20.95 9.31 -21.76
CA ASP A 201 22.06 8.42 -22.10
C ASP A 201 22.99 8.13 -20.91
N ARG A 202 22.82 8.87 -19.81
CA ARG A 202 23.59 8.70 -18.57
C ARG A 202 22.98 7.70 -17.61
N TRP A 203 21.77 7.25 -17.86
CA TRP A 203 21.05 6.38 -16.93
C TRP A 203 21.42 4.91 -17.05
N HIS A 204 21.43 4.22 -15.93
CA HIS A 204 21.73 2.80 -15.89
C HIS A 204 20.46 1.96 -16.11
N GLN A 205 20.45 1.13 -17.16
CA GLN A 205 19.28 0.34 -17.58
C GLN A 205 18.73 -0.56 -16.45
N GLY A 206 19.59 -1.18 -15.63
CA GLY A 206 19.18 -2.04 -14.52
C GLY A 206 18.53 -1.31 -13.35
N VAL A 207 18.61 0.04 -13.32
CA VAL A 207 18.15 0.85 -12.18
C VAL A 207 16.95 1.74 -12.53
N ILE A 208 16.78 2.13 -13.80
CA ILE A 208 15.69 3.04 -14.22
C ILE A 208 14.29 2.57 -13.80
N GLY A 209 14.06 1.26 -13.70
CA GLY A 209 12.76 0.72 -13.26
C GLY A 209 12.42 1.04 -11.80
N ILE A 210 13.42 1.17 -10.92
CA ILE A 210 13.22 1.58 -9.53
C ILE A 210 12.91 3.06 -9.48
N ALA A 211 13.66 3.88 -10.22
CA ALA A 211 13.41 5.31 -10.32
C ALA A 211 12.04 5.63 -10.93
N ALA A 212 11.59 4.84 -11.93
CA ALA A 212 10.25 4.96 -12.50
C ALA A 212 9.15 4.71 -11.46
N SER A 213 9.29 3.68 -10.60
CA SER A 213 8.35 3.44 -9.50
C SER A 213 8.27 4.64 -8.56
N ARG A 214 9.43 5.15 -8.14
CA ARG A 214 9.50 6.30 -7.23
C ARG A 214 8.89 7.58 -7.81
N LEU A 215 9.09 7.83 -9.11
CA LEU A 215 8.45 8.97 -9.79
C LEU A 215 6.94 8.78 -9.92
N ALA A 216 6.49 7.57 -10.25
CA ALA A 216 5.06 7.28 -10.36
C ALA A 216 4.34 7.52 -9.03
N GLU A 217 4.92 7.11 -7.92
CA GLU A 217 4.39 7.35 -6.57
C GLU A 217 4.43 8.83 -6.21
N GLN A 218 5.56 9.52 -6.44
CA GLN A 218 5.75 10.92 -6.08
C GLN A 218 4.76 11.85 -6.79
N TYR A 219 4.51 11.62 -8.08
CA TYR A 219 3.67 12.48 -8.90
C TYR A 219 2.24 11.95 -9.09
N SER A 220 1.95 10.76 -8.57
CA SER A 220 0.66 10.08 -8.75
C SER A 220 0.28 9.92 -10.23
N LEU A 221 1.28 9.63 -11.08
CA LEU A 221 1.16 9.50 -12.53
C LEU A 221 1.95 8.28 -13.05
N PRO A 222 1.52 7.65 -14.14
CA PRO A 222 2.36 6.66 -14.80
C PRO A 222 3.71 7.25 -15.21
N ALA A 223 4.81 6.51 -14.99
CA ALA A 223 6.15 6.97 -15.28
C ALA A 223 6.90 5.99 -16.21
N ILE A 224 7.49 6.52 -17.27
CA ILE A 224 8.29 5.82 -18.24
C ILE A 224 9.69 6.47 -18.24
N MET A 225 10.70 5.69 -17.88
CA MET A 225 12.10 6.11 -17.91
C MET A 225 12.86 5.34 -18.95
N ILE A 226 13.57 6.05 -19.82
CA ILE A 226 14.23 5.49 -21.00
C ILE A 226 15.74 5.73 -20.91
N CYS A 227 16.50 4.64 -20.92
CA CYS A 227 17.97 4.68 -21.06
C CYS A 227 18.30 4.68 -22.56
N LEU A 228 18.95 5.75 -23.04
CA LEU A 228 19.32 5.92 -24.43
C LEU A 228 20.67 5.25 -24.70
N ASN A 229 20.78 4.63 -25.87
CA ASN A 229 22.04 4.07 -26.41
C ASN A 229 22.10 4.38 -27.91
N GLY A 230 22.81 5.45 -28.28
CA GLY A 230 22.82 5.96 -29.66
C GLY A 230 21.41 6.34 -30.11
N ASP A 231 20.97 5.78 -31.25
CA ASP A 231 19.68 6.11 -31.86
C ASP A 231 18.50 5.32 -31.31
N THR A 232 18.72 4.50 -30.28
CA THR A 232 17.68 3.68 -29.65
C THR A 232 17.64 3.87 -28.15
N GLY A 233 16.51 3.51 -27.52
CA GLY A 233 16.34 3.54 -26.07
C GLY A 233 15.60 2.32 -25.57
N LYS A 234 15.95 1.89 -24.36
CA LYS A 234 15.20 0.89 -23.60
C LYS A 234 14.51 1.56 -22.42
N GLY A 235 13.20 1.39 -22.33
CA GLY A 235 12.38 1.98 -21.29
C GLY A 235 11.89 0.99 -20.26
N SER A 236 11.72 1.48 -19.04
CA SER A 236 10.99 0.80 -17.97
C SER A 236 9.81 1.65 -17.56
N CYS A 237 8.63 1.04 -17.54
CA CYS A 237 7.35 1.70 -17.31
C CYS A 237 6.76 1.24 -15.98
N ARG A 238 6.15 2.18 -15.25
CA ARG A 238 5.39 1.91 -14.02
C ARG A 238 4.06 2.63 -14.06
N SER A 239 3.01 1.93 -13.68
CA SER A 239 1.66 2.47 -13.58
C SER A 239 1.44 3.17 -12.26
N PHE A 240 0.38 3.99 -12.23
CA PHE A 240 -0.20 4.55 -11.01
C PHE A 240 -1.73 4.62 -11.16
N GLY A 241 -2.45 4.47 -10.04
CA GLY A 241 -3.90 4.66 -9.98
C GLY A 241 -4.73 3.70 -10.82
N GLY A 242 -4.21 2.50 -11.12
CA GLY A 242 -4.94 1.51 -11.94
C GLY A 242 -4.89 1.74 -13.45
N PHE A 243 -4.06 2.68 -13.93
CA PHE A 243 -3.87 2.88 -15.36
C PHE A 243 -3.21 1.67 -16.02
N ASN A 244 -3.84 1.11 -17.06
CA ASN A 244 -3.32 -0.07 -17.75
C ASN A 244 -2.19 0.31 -18.74
N LEU A 245 -0.95 0.08 -18.32
CA LEU A 245 0.23 0.37 -19.15
C LEU A 245 0.32 -0.49 -20.41
N PHE A 246 -0.07 -1.77 -20.33
CA PHE A 246 0.02 -2.66 -21.47
C PHE A 246 -0.90 -2.20 -22.60
N GLU A 247 -2.15 -1.85 -22.31
CA GLU A 247 -3.08 -1.30 -23.30
C GLU A 247 -2.61 0.04 -23.84
N ALA A 248 -2.04 0.90 -22.98
CA ALA A 248 -1.50 2.19 -23.41
C ALA A 248 -0.31 2.03 -24.38
N LEU A 249 0.61 1.11 -24.10
CA LEU A 249 1.73 0.81 -24.99
C LEU A 249 1.26 0.16 -26.29
N ASN A 250 0.26 -0.70 -26.22
CA ASN A 250 -0.34 -1.30 -27.42
C ASN A 250 -0.98 -0.23 -28.32
N ALA A 251 -1.70 0.72 -27.75
CA ALA A 251 -2.29 1.86 -28.48
C ALA A 251 -1.22 2.81 -29.08
N CYS A 252 0.00 2.81 -28.55
CA CYS A 252 1.13 3.61 -29.02
C CYS A 252 2.15 2.78 -29.80
N SER A 253 1.83 1.53 -30.19
CA SER A 253 2.78 0.56 -30.77
C SER A 253 3.46 1.03 -32.04
N GLU A 254 2.82 1.87 -32.86
CA GLU A 254 3.41 2.45 -34.08
C GLU A 254 4.66 3.30 -33.84
N HIS A 255 4.86 3.79 -32.61
CA HIS A 255 6.03 4.57 -32.21
C HIS A 255 7.12 3.71 -31.54
N LEU A 256 6.85 2.42 -31.30
CA LEU A 256 7.73 1.52 -30.55
C LEU A 256 8.37 0.48 -31.47
N MET A 257 9.58 0.07 -31.15
CA MET A 257 10.25 -1.07 -31.79
C MET A 257 9.76 -2.41 -31.21
N GLY A 258 9.27 -2.39 -29.99
CA GLY A 258 8.73 -3.52 -29.26
C GLY A 258 8.45 -3.14 -27.82
N PHE A 259 7.52 -3.85 -27.21
CA PHE A 259 7.16 -3.68 -25.79
C PHE A 259 6.67 -5.00 -25.23
N GLY A 260 6.63 -5.10 -23.89
CA GLY A 260 6.10 -6.26 -23.18
C GLY A 260 5.94 -5.97 -21.71
N GLY A 261 5.12 -6.76 -21.04
CA GLY A 261 4.82 -6.61 -19.61
C GLY A 261 3.34 -6.75 -19.31
N HIS A 262 2.91 -6.15 -18.23
CA HIS A 262 1.55 -6.25 -17.67
C HIS A 262 0.95 -4.86 -17.42
N ALA A 263 -0.28 -4.82 -16.92
CA ALA A 263 -0.99 -3.57 -16.64
C ALA A 263 -0.20 -2.62 -15.71
N LEU A 264 0.54 -3.14 -14.72
CA LEU A 264 1.21 -2.33 -13.70
C LEU A 264 2.68 -2.00 -14.02
N ALA A 265 3.35 -2.84 -14.80
CA ALA A 265 4.76 -2.67 -15.14
C ALA A 265 5.05 -3.26 -16.53
N ALA A 266 5.80 -2.51 -17.33
CA ALA A 266 6.15 -2.92 -18.68
C ALA A 266 7.56 -2.44 -19.05
N GLY A 267 8.10 -3.01 -20.12
CA GLY A 267 9.31 -2.56 -20.79
C GLY A 267 9.03 -2.19 -22.23
N LEU A 268 9.84 -1.29 -22.79
CA LEU A 268 9.74 -0.91 -24.21
C LEU A 268 11.11 -0.70 -24.84
N ASN A 269 11.14 -0.79 -26.17
CA ASN A 269 12.26 -0.35 -27.00
C ASN A 269 11.73 0.70 -27.98
N ILE A 270 12.48 1.79 -28.16
CA ILE A 270 12.06 2.92 -28.98
C ILE A 270 13.24 3.49 -29.77
N LYS A 271 12.98 4.07 -30.94
CA LYS A 271 13.95 4.91 -31.65
C LYS A 271 13.90 6.34 -31.12
N LEU A 272 15.06 6.99 -31.04
CA LEU A 272 15.17 8.35 -30.50
C LEU A 272 14.30 9.37 -31.27
N ASP A 273 14.22 9.23 -32.60
CA ASP A 273 13.41 10.09 -33.48
C ASP A 273 11.89 9.95 -33.22
N LYS A 274 11.44 8.85 -32.62
CA LYS A 274 10.04 8.56 -32.27
C LYS A 274 9.63 8.98 -30.86
N LEU A 275 10.60 9.42 -30.05
CA LEU A 275 10.35 9.69 -28.63
C LEU A 275 9.30 10.80 -28.41
N ASN A 276 9.32 11.86 -29.20
CA ASN A 276 8.35 12.97 -29.04
C ASN A 276 6.96 12.58 -29.55
N ASP A 277 6.86 11.81 -30.63
CA ASP A 277 5.61 11.27 -31.14
C ASP A 277 4.97 10.33 -30.10
N PHE A 278 5.77 9.46 -29.49
CA PHE A 278 5.35 8.57 -28.40
C PHE A 278 4.83 9.36 -27.18
N ARG A 279 5.56 10.40 -26.73
CA ARG A 279 5.10 11.27 -25.64
C ARG A 279 3.71 11.87 -25.91
N ALA A 280 3.55 12.41 -27.12
CA ALA A 280 2.28 13.02 -27.52
C ALA A 280 1.15 11.99 -27.63
N ALA A 281 1.40 10.80 -28.19
CA ALA A 281 0.44 9.71 -28.31
C ALA A 281 0.00 9.21 -26.91
N LEU A 282 0.95 8.95 -26.04
CA LEU A 282 0.69 8.48 -24.69
C LEU A 282 -0.10 9.49 -23.86
N ALA A 283 0.23 10.78 -23.97
CA ALA A 283 -0.52 11.84 -23.28
C ALA A 283 -1.97 11.93 -23.77
N ARG A 284 -2.22 11.78 -25.09
CA ARG A 284 -3.59 11.72 -25.63
C ARG A 284 -4.35 10.50 -25.12
N TYR A 285 -3.71 9.33 -25.14
CA TYR A 285 -4.32 8.10 -24.64
C TYR A 285 -4.66 8.20 -23.15
N TYR A 286 -3.76 8.75 -22.34
CA TYR A 286 -3.97 8.94 -20.90
C TYR A 286 -5.18 9.84 -20.62
N ARG A 287 -5.29 11.00 -21.30
CA ARG A 287 -6.42 11.92 -21.11
C ARG A 287 -7.78 11.28 -21.43
N ALA A 288 -7.81 10.36 -22.40
CA ALA A 288 -9.01 9.65 -22.79
C ALA A 288 -9.35 8.46 -21.86
N ASN A 289 -8.35 7.87 -21.20
CA ASN A 289 -8.48 6.62 -20.47
C ASN A 289 -7.95 6.69 -19.01
N LYS A 290 -7.71 7.90 -18.50
CA LYS A 290 -7.28 8.03 -17.10
C LYS A 290 -8.36 7.54 -16.14
N PRO A 291 -8.01 6.88 -15.04
CA PRO A 291 -8.96 6.47 -14.03
C PRO A 291 -9.80 7.66 -13.55
N ALA A 292 -11.11 7.45 -13.45
CA ALA A 292 -12.07 8.52 -13.15
C ALA A 292 -11.99 9.04 -11.71
N ALA A 293 -11.43 8.27 -10.79
CA ALA A 293 -11.31 8.61 -9.38
C ALA A 293 -9.91 8.29 -8.84
N LEU A 294 -9.50 9.03 -7.81
CA LEU A 294 -8.35 8.62 -6.98
C LEU A 294 -8.66 7.27 -6.34
N PRO A 295 -7.65 6.38 -6.18
CA PRO A 295 -7.88 5.11 -5.50
C PRO A 295 -8.40 5.36 -4.09
N GLU A 296 -9.53 4.73 -3.77
CA GLU A 296 -10.08 4.74 -2.42
C GLU A 296 -9.18 3.93 -1.48
N VAL A 297 -9.00 4.44 -0.27
CA VAL A 297 -8.29 3.71 0.77
C VAL A 297 -9.28 2.78 1.46
N GLN A 298 -9.13 1.48 1.25
CA GLN A 298 -9.94 0.47 1.93
C GLN A 298 -9.35 0.17 3.30
N CYS A 299 -10.16 0.29 4.34
CA CYS A 299 -9.79 -0.03 5.71
C CYS A 299 -10.56 -1.27 6.18
N ASP A 300 -9.86 -2.15 6.90
CA ASP A 300 -10.46 -3.39 7.43
C ASP A 300 -11.30 -3.13 8.68
N LEU A 301 -10.95 -2.09 9.46
CA LEU A 301 -11.61 -1.79 10.73
C LEU A 301 -11.60 -0.30 11.04
N LEU A 302 -12.77 0.24 11.40
CA LEU A 302 -12.90 1.54 12.03
C LEU A 302 -12.66 1.40 13.53
N ILE A 303 -11.66 2.11 14.05
CA ILE A 303 -11.34 2.15 15.48
C ILE A 303 -12.11 3.30 16.13
N ASN A 304 -13.05 2.96 16.96
CA ASN A 304 -13.83 3.88 17.76
C ASN A 304 -13.61 3.68 19.27
N ASP A 305 -12.95 2.61 19.67
CA ASP A 305 -12.57 2.31 21.05
C ASP A 305 -11.04 2.17 21.15
N PRO A 306 -10.35 3.04 21.92
CA PRO A 306 -8.89 2.97 22.08
C PRO A 306 -8.41 1.64 22.69
N ALA A 307 -9.25 0.90 23.43
CA ALA A 307 -8.90 -0.41 23.97
C ALA A 307 -8.59 -1.45 22.86
N LEU A 308 -9.12 -1.27 21.66
CA LEU A 308 -8.78 -2.09 20.50
C LEU A 308 -7.31 -1.95 20.08
N LEU A 309 -6.68 -0.81 20.38
CA LEU A 309 -5.27 -0.52 20.13
C LEU A 309 -4.35 -0.88 21.31
N SER A 310 -4.79 -1.77 22.21
CA SER A 310 -3.93 -2.28 23.27
C SER A 310 -2.72 -3.02 22.71
N ILE A 311 -1.60 -3.03 23.46
CA ILE A 311 -0.37 -3.74 23.09
C ILE A 311 -0.65 -5.21 22.76
N ASP A 312 -1.50 -5.86 23.55
CA ASP A 312 -1.82 -7.29 23.36
C ASP A 312 -2.62 -7.52 22.09
N ASN A 313 -3.60 -6.68 21.77
CA ASN A 313 -4.36 -6.76 20.53
C ASN A 313 -3.47 -6.52 19.31
N VAL A 314 -2.59 -5.53 19.35
CA VAL A 314 -1.65 -5.25 18.25
C VAL A 314 -0.67 -6.39 18.05
N ARG A 315 -0.15 -6.99 19.13
CA ARG A 315 0.68 -8.22 19.04
C ARG A 315 -0.09 -9.41 18.48
N ALA A 316 -1.37 -9.53 18.79
CA ALA A 316 -2.19 -10.63 18.26
C ALA A 316 -2.28 -10.62 16.73
N LEU A 317 -2.11 -9.46 16.08
CA LEU A 317 -2.05 -9.33 14.61
C LEU A 317 -0.86 -10.11 14.02
N ASP A 318 0.21 -10.34 14.77
CA ASP A 318 1.36 -11.12 14.30
C ASP A 318 0.99 -12.58 13.98
N ARG A 319 -0.17 -13.07 14.44
CA ARG A 319 -0.72 -14.39 14.06
C ARG A 319 -1.12 -14.45 12.58
N LEU A 320 -1.34 -13.31 11.94
CA LEU A 320 -1.66 -13.20 10.52
C LEU A 320 -0.41 -13.19 9.62
N GLU A 321 0.81 -13.08 10.20
CA GLU A 321 2.08 -13.17 9.47
C GLU A 321 2.21 -14.50 8.68
N PRO A 322 2.97 -14.54 7.60
CA PRO A 322 3.74 -13.43 6.97
C PRO A 322 2.86 -12.49 6.14
N TYR A 323 3.03 -11.19 6.37
CA TYR A 323 2.40 -10.15 5.57
C TYR A 323 3.16 -9.89 4.27
N GLY A 324 2.45 -9.49 3.22
CA GLY A 324 3.02 -9.16 1.91
C GLY A 324 1.95 -9.03 0.85
N ASN A 325 2.33 -9.27 -0.41
CA ASN A 325 1.39 -9.19 -1.53
C ASN A 325 0.21 -10.16 -1.31
N ALA A 326 -1.01 -9.71 -1.56
CA ALA A 326 -2.29 -10.39 -1.34
C ALA A 326 -2.59 -10.83 0.12
N ASN A 327 -1.71 -10.53 1.07
CA ASN A 327 -1.93 -10.66 2.51
C ASN A 327 -1.35 -9.43 3.22
N PRO A 328 -1.90 -8.23 2.97
CA PRO A 328 -1.40 -6.99 3.59
C PRO A 328 -1.61 -7.01 5.10
N ARG A 329 -0.83 -6.19 5.81
CA ARG A 329 -1.10 -5.94 7.23
C ARG A 329 -2.46 -5.24 7.34
N PRO A 330 -3.33 -5.62 8.29
CA PRO A 330 -4.63 -4.99 8.46
C PRO A 330 -4.54 -3.47 8.55
N MET A 331 -5.30 -2.78 7.73
CA MET A 331 -5.41 -1.34 7.71
C MET A 331 -6.61 -0.90 8.53
N MET A 332 -6.36 -0.06 9.51
CA MET A 332 -7.37 0.48 10.39
C MET A 332 -7.57 1.96 10.09
N CYS A 333 -8.71 2.50 10.45
CA CYS A 333 -8.93 3.93 10.37
C CYS A 333 -9.53 4.49 11.66
N VAL A 334 -9.27 5.78 11.89
CA VAL A 334 -9.96 6.64 12.85
C VAL A 334 -10.50 7.84 12.10
N CYS A 335 -11.67 8.30 12.47
CA CYS A 335 -12.31 9.48 11.88
C CYS A 335 -12.58 10.54 12.94
N GLY A 336 -12.36 11.81 12.56
CA GLY A 336 -12.67 12.95 13.42
C GLY A 336 -11.86 13.01 14.71
N VAL A 337 -10.65 12.46 14.75
CA VAL A 337 -9.81 12.48 15.95
C VAL A 337 -9.04 13.79 16.08
N SER A 338 -8.86 14.25 17.30
CA SER A 338 -8.17 15.51 17.61
C SER A 338 -6.67 15.39 17.34
N LEU A 339 -6.12 16.31 16.56
CA LEU A 339 -4.70 16.41 16.24
C LEU A 339 -4.03 17.39 17.21
N GLU A 340 -3.38 16.87 18.23
CA GLU A 340 -2.83 17.68 19.33
C GLU A 340 -1.46 18.28 19.02
N ALA A 341 -0.63 17.54 18.29
CA ALA A 341 0.70 18.02 17.93
C ALA A 341 1.14 17.51 16.57
N LEU A 342 1.91 18.34 15.88
CA LEU A 342 2.58 18.05 14.61
C LEU A 342 4.07 18.36 14.74
N SER A 343 4.92 17.49 14.22
CA SER A 343 6.35 17.75 14.10
C SER A 343 6.93 17.03 12.89
N GLU A 344 7.80 17.74 12.19
CA GLU A 344 8.57 17.14 11.11
C GLU A 344 9.82 16.47 11.69
N VAL A 345 10.08 15.23 11.28
CA VAL A 345 11.21 14.42 11.72
C VAL A 345 12.01 13.89 10.52
N GLY A 346 13.21 13.34 10.78
CA GLY A 346 14.05 12.82 9.70
C GLY A 346 14.48 13.89 8.70
N SER A 347 14.94 15.07 9.18
CA SER A 347 15.31 16.23 8.35
C SER A 347 14.14 16.78 7.52
N GLY A 348 12.94 16.82 8.11
CA GLY A 348 11.74 17.36 7.47
C GLY A 348 11.06 16.44 6.46
N ARG A 349 11.48 15.18 6.40
CA ARG A 349 10.95 14.23 5.40
C ARG A 349 9.75 13.39 5.86
N HIS A 350 9.47 13.37 7.15
CA HIS A 350 8.40 12.55 7.73
C HIS A 350 7.60 13.39 8.71
N LEU A 351 6.32 13.13 8.80
CA LEU A 351 5.41 13.81 9.72
C LEU A 351 5.12 12.92 10.92
N ARG A 352 5.46 13.42 12.11
CA ARG A 352 5.05 12.82 13.38
C ARG A 352 3.85 13.58 13.92
N MET A 353 2.84 12.86 14.31
CA MET A 353 1.59 13.38 14.84
C MET A 353 1.32 12.80 16.21
N ARG A 354 0.69 13.57 17.07
CA ARG A 354 0.05 13.09 18.28
C ARG A 354 -1.44 13.30 18.15
N ILE A 355 -2.19 12.21 18.23
CA ILE A 355 -3.65 12.25 18.15
C ILE A 355 -4.27 11.84 19.48
N ARG A 356 -5.44 12.36 19.75
CA ARG A 356 -6.27 11.95 20.89
C ARG A 356 -7.51 11.23 20.34
N LEU A 357 -7.67 9.99 20.76
CA LEU A 357 -8.87 9.18 20.52
C LEU A 357 -9.55 8.99 21.88
N ARG A 358 -10.66 9.66 22.11
CA ARG A 358 -11.31 9.77 23.41
C ARG A 358 -10.33 10.29 24.49
N SER A 359 -10.12 9.51 25.56
CA SER A 359 -9.17 9.84 26.65
C SER A 359 -7.72 9.40 26.41
N GLU A 360 -7.46 8.63 25.35
CA GLU A 360 -6.16 8.03 25.07
C GLU A 360 -5.41 8.79 23.98
N HIS A 361 -4.07 8.80 24.11
CA HIS A 361 -3.18 9.47 23.17
C HIS A 361 -2.33 8.47 22.40
N PHE A 362 -2.23 8.65 21.10
CA PHE A 362 -1.43 7.81 20.23
C PHE A 362 -0.41 8.63 19.43
N GLU A 363 0.79 8.07 19.31
CA GLU A 363 1.81 8.59 18.41
C GLU A 363 1.58 7.99 17.01
N ALA A 364 1.52 8.85 16.02
CA ALA A 364 1.38 8.47 14.62
C ALA A 364 2.57 8.99 13.82
N ILE A 365 3.01 8.21 12.84
CA ILE A 365 4.10 8.57 11.92
C ILE A 365 3.63 8.41 10.48
N PHE A 366 3.81 9.45 9.67
CA PHE A 366 3.54 9.42 8.24
C PHE A 366 4.84 9.64 7.47
N PHE A 367 5.34 8.57 6.90
CA PHE A 367 6.60 8.60 6.17
C PHE A 367 6.45 9.34 4.84
N SER A 368 7.46 10.14 4.48
CA SER A 368 7.57 10.85 3.20
C SER A 368 6.47 11.89 2.94
N HIS A 369 5.85 12.42 4.00
CA HIS A 369 4.83 13.47 3.91
C HIS A 369 5.11 14.59 4.90
N THR A 370 4.60 15.79 4.59
CA THR A 370 4.68 16.99 5.44
C THR A 370 3.29 17.49 5.80
N ALA A 371 3.19 18.24 6.90
CA ALA A 371 1.92 18.83 7.33
C ALA A 371 1.34 19.81 6.30
N LYS A 372 2.23 20.54 5.61
CA LYS A 372 1.84 21.53 4.59
C LYS A 372 1.16 20.88 3.38
N GLU A 373 1.69 19.76 2.89
CA GLU A 373 1.11 19.01 1.77
C GLU A 373 -0.31 18.53 2.07
N LEU A 374 -0.56 18.12 3.30
CA LEU A 374 -1.83 17.56 3.75
C LEU A 374 -2.82 18.63 4.25
N GLY A 375 -2.40 19.88 4.39
CA GLY A 375 -3.22 20.96 4.94
C GLY A 375 -3.62 20.75 6.41
N LEU A 376 -2.86 19.93 7.15
CA LEU A 376 -3.12 19.61 8.54
C LEU A 376 -2.62 20.73 9.48
N ARG A 377 -3.34 20.92 10.60
CA ARG A 377 -3.03 21.92 11.62
C ARG A 377 -3.25 21.33 13.01
N GLU A 378 -2.43 21.72 13.97
CA GLU A 378 -2.66 21.41 15.39
C GLU A 378 -4.01 21.99 15.85
N GLY A 379 -4.71 21.26 16.69
CA GLY A 379 -6.05 21.59 17.16
C GLY A 379 -7.17 21.29 16.15
N GLY A 380 -6.84 20.76 14.96
CA GLY A 380 -7.82 20.33 13.98
C GLY A 380 -8.24 18.88 14.15
N LEU A 381 -9.32 18.50 13.46
CA LEU A 381 -9.76 17.11 13.38
C LEU A 381 -9.21 16.45 12.11
N VAL A 382 -8.83 15.18 12.22
CA VAL A 382 -8.25 14.41 11.13
C VAL A 382 -8.86 13.02 11.02
N ASP A 383 -8.92 12.51 9.78
CA ASP A 383 -9.14 11.11 9.48
C ASP A 383 -7.80 10.48 9.12
N LEU A 384 -7.49 9.35 9.74
CA LEU A 384 -6.25 8.61 9.48
C LEU A 384 -6.58 7.18 9.10
N ALA A 385 -5.94 6.70 8.02
CA ALA A 385 -5.80 5.28 7.75
C ALA A 385 -4.38 4.85 8.10
N PHE A 386 -4.23 3.78 8.88
CA PHE A 386 -2.95 3.37 9.45
C PHE A 386 -2.87 1.86 9.70
N THR A 387 -1.65 1.37 9.86
CA THR A 387 -1.37 0.06 10.42
C THR A 387 -0.76 0.22 11.81
N PRO A 388 -1.35 -0.38 12.87
CA PRO A 388 -0.77 -0.29 14.20
C PRO A 388 0.47 -1.17 14.32
N GLN A 389 1.51 -0.69 15.00
CA GLN A 389 2.74 -1.41 15.24
C GLN A 389 3.21 -1.23 16.69
N ILE A 390 3.93 -2.22 17.20
CA ILE A 390 4.62 -2.08 18.48
C ILE A 390 5.92 -1.33 18.27
N ASN A 391 6.06 -0.21 18.96
CA ASN A 391 7.29 0.57 19.01
C ASN A 391 8.01 0.34 20.35
N GLU A 392 9.25 -0.11 20.27
CA GLU A 392 10.13 -0.29 21.43
C GLU A 392 11.24 0.76 21.38
N PHE A 393 11.16 1.76 22.23
CA PHE A 393 12.16 2.82 22.29
C PHE A 393 12.63 3.07 23.72
N ARG A 394 13.93 2.97 23.97
CA ARG A 394 14.56 3.16 25.29
C ARG A 394 13.89 2.37 26.42
N GLY A 395 13.51 1.11 26.13
CA GLY A 395 12.86 0.23 27.11
C GLY A 395 11.37 0.49 27.34
N ARG A 396 10.78 1.48 26.65
CA ARG A 396 9.33 1.73 26.68
C ARG A 396 8.68 1.07 25.47
N VAL A 397 7.65 0.28 25.72
CA VAL A 397 6.82 -0.35 24.69
C VAL A 397 5.53 0.46 24.55
N SER A 398 5.18 0.81 23.34
CA SER A 398 3.95 1.55 23.02
C SER A 398 3.40 1.15 21.65
N VAL A 399 2.12 1.41 21.42
CA VAL A 399 1.53 1.30 20.08
C VAL A 399 1.85 2.59 19.32
N GLN A 400 2.34 2.45 18.09
CA GLN A 400 2.54 3.52 17.14
C GLN A 400 1.66 3.28 15.91
N LEU A 401 1.00 4.31 15.42
CA LEU A 401 0.18 4.28 14.22
C LEU A 401 1.06 4.64 13.01
N VAL A 402 1.35 3.67 12.16
CA VAL A 402 2.05 3.95 10.89
C VAL A 402 1.00 4.34 9.86
N VAL A 403 0.94 5.63 9.59
CA VAL A 403 -0.09 6.23 8.73
C VAL A 403 0.17 5.89 7.27
N CYS A 404 -0.87 5.47 6.57
CA CYS A 404 -0.88 5.16 5.13
C CYS A 404 -1.61 6.24 4.34
N ALA A 405 -2.63 6.88 4.95
CA ALA A 405 -3.33 8.04 4.39
C ALA A 405 -3.82 8.94 5.52
N ALA A 406 -3.85 10.22 5.25
CA ALA A 406 -4.37 11.23 6.19
C ALA A 406 -5.11 12.32 5.41
N ARG A 407 -6.22 12.77 5.97
CA ARG A 407 -6.94 13.93 5.44
C ARG A 407 -7.47 14.77 6.59
N ARG A 408 -7.69 16.05 6.33
CA ARG A 408 -8.50 16.86 7.24
C ARG A 408 -9.89 16.24 7.32
N HIS A 409 -10.43 16.11 8.51
CA HIS A 409 -11.78 15.59 8.70
C HIS A 409 -12.80 16.46 7.95
N ASP A 410 -13.61 15.85 7.10
CA ASP A 410 -14.76 16.51 6.47
C ASP A 410 -16.01 16.19 7.30
N GLY A 411 -16.41 17.14 8.15
CA GLY A 411 -17.58 17.04 8.99
C GLY A 411 -18.88 16.74 8.23
N ARG A 412 -18.92 16.98 6.90
CA ARG A 412 -20.10 16.72 6.07
C ARG A 412 -20.46 15.24 6.00
N GLU A 413 -19.45 14.37 5.86
CA GLU A 413 -19.68 12.92 5.81
C GLU A 413 -20.18 12.39 7.16
N LEU A 414 -19.62 12.91 8.26
CA LEU A 414 -20.10 12.63 9.61
C LEU A 414 -21.54 13.10 9.81
N CYS A 415 -21.83 14.35 9.44
CA CYS A 415 -23.18 14.91 9.49
C CYS A 415 -24.17 14.07 8.67
N LYS A 416 -23.81 13.67 7.45
CA LYS A 416 -24.64 12.80 6.64
C LYS A 416 -24.94 11.48 7.34
N GLY A 417 -23.94 10.83 7.91
CA GLY A 417 -24.11 9.59 8.64
C GLY A 417 -25.05 9.73 9.86
N ILE A 418 -24.93 10.84 10.60
CA ILE A 418 -25.81 11.14 11.74
C ILE A 418 -27.26 11.38 11.27
N LEU A 419 -27.45 12.14 10.19
CA LEU A 419 -28.78 12.41 9.61
C LEU A 419 -29.45 11.14 9.06
N GLU A 420 -28.67 10.16 8.60
CA GLU A 420 -29.12 8.84 8.15
C GLU A 420 -29.32 7.84 9.30
N ASN A 421 -29.15 8.26 10.55
CA ASN A 421 -29.23 7.45 11.76
C ASN A 421 -28.23 6.27 11.79
N ARG A 422 -27.00 6.49 11.26
CA ARG A 422 -25.91 5.53 11.28
C ARG A 422 -25.20 5.58 12.64
N GLN A 423 -25.49 4.61 13.49
CA GLN A 423 -24.93 4.53 14.84
C GLN A 423 -23.39 4.40 14.86
N ASP A 424 -22.81 3.76 13.85
CA ASP A 424 -21.37 3.62 13.69
C ASP A 424 -20.64 4.97 13.55
N MET A 425 -21.32 6.01 13.06
CA MET A 425 -20.76 7.34 12.88
C MET A 425 -20.88 8.23 14.14
N LEU A 426 -21.79 7.93 15.07
CA LEU A 426 -21.96 8.71 16.29
C LEU A 426 -20.72 8.75 17.19
N TRP A 427 -19.90 7.71 17.15
CA TRP A 427 -18.65 7.63 17.90
C TRP A 427 -17.64 8.73 17.53
N ALA A 428 -17.57 9.07 16.25
CA ALA A 428 -16.70 10.13 15.76
C ALA A 428 -17.21 11.54 16.12
N ALA A 429 -18.45 11.63 16.63
CA ALA A 429 -19.12 12.87 16.99
C ALA A 429 -19.04 13.20 18.49
N ALA A 430 -18.32 12.44 19.30
CA ALA A 430 -18.28 12.62 20.75
C ALA A 430 -17.85 14.02 21.21
N GLU A 431 -16.92 14.65 20.51
CA GLU A 431 -16.46 16.02 20.79
C GLU A 431 -17.54 17.09 20.52
N PHE A 432 -18.58 16.74 19.75
CA PHE A 432 -19.69 17.61 19.40
C PHE A 432 -20.94 17.37 20.23
N CYS A 433 -20.83 16.71 21.39
CA CYS A 433 -21.97 16.44 22.25
C CYS A 433 -22.71 17.77 22.61
N PRO A 434 -23.98 17.94 22.20
CA PRO A 434 -24.71 19.17 22.44
C PRO A 434 -24.94 19.43 23.92
N ASP A 435 -24.97 20.69 24.31
CA ASP A 435 -25.45 21.13 25.58
C ASP A 435 -26.95 21.51 25.54
N ARG A 436 -27.49 21.86 26.68
CA ARG A 436 -28.90 22.27 26.78
C ARG A 436 -29.23 23.53 25.97
N ALA A 437 -28.30 24.45 25.83
CA ALA A 437 -28.49 25.67 25.05
C ALA A 437 -28.57 25.38 23.56
N ASP A 438 -27.75 24.42 23.09
CA ASP A 438 -27.76 23.93 21.70
C ASP A 438 -29.12 23.32 21.35
N PHE A 439 -29.64 22.42 22.19
CA PHE A 439 -30.98 21.84 22.01
C PHE A 439 -32.08 22.89 21.95
N VAL A 440 -32.07 23.87 22.84
CA VAL A 440 -33.06 24.95 22.82
C VAL A 440 -32.97 25.80 21.57
N ARG A 441 -31.75 26.08 21.11
CA ARG A 441 -31.50 26.87 19.91
C ARG A 441 -32.00 26.17 18.65
N VAL A 442 -31.64 24.89 18.49
CA VAL A 442 -32.09 24.08 17.34
C VAL A 442 -33.58 23.87 17.37
N TRP A 443 -34.17 23.55 18.54
CA TRP A 443 -35.61 23.37 18.70
C TRP A 443 -36.41 24.59 18.24
N ARG A 444 -36.03 25.79 18.69
CA ARG A 444 -36.69 27.03 18.29
C ARG A 444 -36.65 27.28 16.80
N MET A 445 -35.61 26.84 16.13
CA MET A 445 -35.45 26.99 14.70
C MET A 445 -36.40 26.05 13.93
N ILE A 446 -36.49 24.78 14.36
CA ILE A 446 -37.24 23.75 13.62
C ILE A 446 -38.76 23.80 13.90
N GLN A 447 -39.23 24.49 14.94
CA GLN A 447 -40.66 24.65 15.26
C GLN A 447 -41.52 25.20 14.10
N HIS A 448 -40.92 25.72 13.06
CA HIS A 448 -41.58 26.29 11.89
C HIS A 448 -41.01 25.75 10.56
N GLN A 449 -40.29 24.65 10.63
CA GLN A 449 -39.63 24.06 9.43
C GLN A 449 -39.87 22.54 9.37
N ASP A 450 -40.24 22.07 8.21
CA ASP A 450 -40.33 20.63 7.89
C ASP A 450 -39.13 20.23 7.02
N PHE A 451 -38.56 19.07 7.27
CA PHE A 451 -37.56 18.46 6.39
C PHE A 451 -38.25 17.64 5.30
N SER A 452 -37.94 17.90 4.05
CA SER A 452 -38.50 17.13 2.93
C SER A 452 -37.84 15.75 2.82
N ALA A 453 -38.60 14.75 2.40
CA ALA A 453 -38.04 13.42 2.15
C ALA A 453 -37.01 13.39 0.99
N GLY A 454 -37.02 14.42 0.15
CA GLY A 454 -36.05 14.61 -0.93
C GLY A 454 -34.87 15.53 -0.60
N ASP A 455 -34.76 16.00 0.66
CA ASP A 455 -33.65 16.86 1.06
C ASP A 455 -32.32 16.11 1.02
N THR A 456 -31.29 16.79 0.56
CA THR A 456 -29.90 16.31 0.68
C THR A 456 -29.30 16.72 2.01
N ALA A 457 -28.21 16.08 2.41
CA ALA A 457 -27.47 16.48 3.61
C ALA A 457 -27.05 17.96 3.56
N GLU A 458 -26.66 18.45 2.37
CA GLU A 458 -26.31 19.86 2.18
C GLU A 458 -27.51 20.80 2.42
N ALA A 459 -28.71 20.42 2.00
CA ALA A 459 -29.93 21.21 2.22
C ALA A 459 -30.29 21.31 3.71
N VAL A 460 -30.11 20.21 4.46
CA VAL A 460 -30.32 20.20 5.92
C VAL A 460 -29.22 21.03 6.61
N LEU A 461 -27.96 20.85 6.22
CA LEU A 461 -26.82 21.58 6.79
C LEU A 461 -26.85 23.09 6.51
N ALA A 462 -27.44 23.50 5.38
CA ALA A 462 -27.65 24.91 5.07
C ALA A 462 -28.58 25.61 6.09
N GLN A 463 -29.35 24.86 6.89
CA GLN A 463 -30.23 25.36 7.93
C GLN A 463 -29.53 25.44 9.31
N CYS A 464 -28.25 25.03 9.41
CA CYS A 464 -27.51 25.07 10.65
C CYS A 464 -27.43 26.51 11.19
N PRO A 465 -27.75 26.75 12.46
CA PRO A 465 -27.68 28.09 13.07
C PRO A 465 -26.27 28.70 12.94
N GLU A 466 -26.19 29.98 12.60
CA GLU A 466 -24.92 30.69 12.45
C GLU A 466 -24.09 30.58 13.75
N GLY A 467 -22.83 30.14 13.60
CA GLY A 467 -21.89 29.95 14.73
C GLY A 467 -22.11 28.67 15.55
N MET A 468 -22.91 27.71 15.05
CA MET A 468 -23.00 26.35 15.58
C MET A 468 -22.20 25.40 14.68
N GLU A 469 -21.53 24.41 15.28
CA GLU A 469 -20.88 23.35 14.50
C GLU A 469 -21.95 22.48 13.84
N PRO A 470 -21.82 22.19 12.54
CA PRO A 470 -22.78 21.39 11.77
C PRO A 470 -23.05 20.01 12.40
N GLU A 471 -22.01 19.37 12.96
CA GLU A 471 -22.10 18.09 13.65
C GLU A 471 -23.01 18.17 14.86
N ARG A 472 -22.86 19.20 15.68
CA ARG A 472 -23.69 19.47 16.87
C ARG A 472 -25.15 19.68 16.51
N PHE A 473 -25.39 20.41 15.42
CA PHE A 473 -26.71 20.58 14.85
C PHE A 473 -27.35 19.25 14.44
N CYS A 474 -26.61 18.41 13.70
CA CYS A 474 -27.09 17.09 13.27
C CYS A 474 -27.40 16.16 14.46
N ILE A 475 -26.56 16.19 15.51
CA ILE A 475 -26.82 15.42 16.73
C ILE A 475 -28.12 15.89 17.42
N CYS A 476 -28.37 17.19 17.50
CA CYS A 476 -29.63 17.70 18.04
C CYS A 476 -30.83 17.15 17.28
N LEU A 477 -30.81 17.13 15.95
CA LEU A 477 -31.87 16.60 15.11
C LEU A 477 -32.06 15.08 15.31
N ALA A 478 -30.99 14.32 15.41
CA ALA A 478 -31.01 12.88 15.65
C ALA A 478 -31.62 12.57 17.06
N VAL A 479 -31.25 13.33 18.10
CA VAL A 479 -31.83 13.22 19.44
C VAL A 479 -33.31 13.59 19.46
N PHE A 480 -33.75 14.58 18.68
CA PHE A 480 -35.17 14.92 18.55
C PHE A 480 -35.97 13.83 17.85
N LEU A 481 -35.36 13.10 16.89
CA LEU A 481 -36.00 11.91 16.34
C LEU A 481 -36.09 10.77 17.35
N GLU A 482 -35.04 10.49 18.09
CA GLU A 482 -35.03 9.41 19.10
C GLU A 482 -36.05 9.67 20.21
N THR A 483 -36.20 10.92 20.63
CA THR A 483 -37.17 11.32 21.67
C THR A 483 -38.60 11.46 21.17
N GLY A 484 -38.84 11.32 19.86
CA GLY A 484 -40.17 11.52 19.27
C GLY A 484 -40.60 12.96 19.13
N LEU A 485 -39.75 13.96 19.40
CA LEU A 485 -40.01 15.37 19.12
C LEU A 485 -40.09 15.64 17.61
N LEU A 486 -39.32 14.87 16.84
CA LEU A 486 -39.46 14.74 15.39
C LEU A 486 -39.96 13.34 15.04
N SER A 487 -40.82 13.22 14.04
CA SER A 487 -41.23 11.93 13.51
C SER A 487 -40.94 11.85 12.00
N SER A 488 -40.41 10.72 11.56
CA SER A 488 -40.13 10.46 10.16
C SER A 488 -40.52 9.04 9.78
N PRO A 489 -41.23 8.83 8.65
CA PRO A 489 -41.59 7.50 8.18
C PRO A 489 -40.40 6.57 7.90
N GLY A 490 -39.24 7.13 7.60
CA GLY A 490 -38.00 6.39 7.27
C GLY A 490 -37.02 6.26 8.43
N GLY A 491 -37.30 6.80 9.62
CA GLY A 491 -36.38 6.76 10.77
C GLY A 491 -35.10 7.59 10.61
N SER A 492 -35.03 8.45 9.61
CA SER A 492 -33.94 9.41 9.37
C SER A 492 -34.44 10.85 9.50
N VAL A 493 -33.53 11.82 9.60
CA VAL A 493 -33.91 13.25 9.65
C VAL A 493 -34.61 13.69 8.36
N TYR A 494 -34.33 13.04 7.23
CA TYR A 494 -35.00 13.36 5.97
C TYR A 494 -36.48 12.98 6.01
N GLY A 495 -37.33 13.95 5.70
CA GLY A 495 -38.79 13.80 5.80
C GLY A 495 -39.34 13.89 7.22
N ALA A 496 -38.51 14.31 8.20
CA ALA A 496 -38.94 14.48 9.55
C ALA A 496 -39.82 15.74 9.70
N ARG A 497 -40.84 15.63 10.57
CA ARG A 497 -41.77 16.71 10.93
C ARG A 497 -41.90 16.83 12.44
N GLU A 498 -42.21 18.00 12.89
CA GLU A 498 -42.56 18.21 14.31
C GLU A 498 -43.69 17.25 14.72
N ALA A 499 -43.46 16.53 15.81
CA ALA A 499 -44.44 15.61 16.37
C ALA A 499 -45.01 16.18 17.69
N HIS A 500 -46.32 16.04 17.88
CA HIS A 500 -46.96 16.46 19.13
C HIS A 500 -46.73 15.37 20.16
N ILE A 501 -45.98 15.69 21.24
CA ILE A 501 -45.78 14.79 22.38
C ILE A 501 -46.48 15.35 23.60
N GLU A 502 -47.14 14.49 24.39
CA GLU A 502 -47.69 14.86 25.69
C GLU A 502 -46.57 14.85 26.75
N GLY A 503 -46.23 16.03 27.30
CA GLY A 503 -45.24 16.14 28.36
C GLY A 503 -43.89 16.71 27.96
N LYS A 504 -42.85 16.46 28.76
CA LYS A 504 -41.47 16.93 28.52
C LYS A 504 -40.62 15.77 28.00
N ALA A 505 -39.91 15.96 26.89
CA ALA A 505 -38.93 15.02 26.42
C ALA A 505 -37.67 15.05 27.31
N ASP A 506 -37.17 13.88 27.67
CA ASP A 506 -35.89 13.74 28.36
C ASP A 506 -34.78 13.49 27.31
N LEU A 507 -34.14 14.57 26.92
CA LEU A 507 -33.07 14.54 25.91
C LEU A 507 -31.78 13.87 26.43
N GLU A 508 -31.57 13.89 27.74
CA GLU A 508 -30.37 13.39 28.41
C GLU A 508 -30.33 11.85 28.50
N SER A 509 -31.51 11.22 28.47
CA SER A 509 -31.68 9.77 28.61
C SER A 509 -31.57 9.00 27.27
N THR A 510 -31.41 9.72 26.17
CA THR A 510 -31.31 9.11 24.84
C THR A 510 -30.07 8.22 24.70
N GLU A 511 -30.17 7.20 23.85
CA GLU A 511 -29.05 6.31 23.55
C GLU A 511 -27.89 7.08 22.89
N ILE A 512 -28.23 8.03 22.00
CA ILE A 512 -27.27 8.92 21.35
C ILE A 512 -26.45 9.69 22.38
N ILE A 513 -27.09 10.39 23.33
CA ILE A 513 -26.39 11.19 24.35
C ILE A 513 -25.58 10.29 25.30
N ARG A 514 -26.10 9.11 25.66
CA ARG A 514 -25.35 8.14 26.46
C ARG A 514 -24.09 7.68 25.72
N LEU A 515 -24.21 7.32 24.44
CA LEU A 515 -23.08 6.93 23.60
C LEU A 515 -22.02 8.05 23.53
N LEU A 516 -22.43 9.29 23.24
CA LEU A 516 -21.51 10.42 23.12
C LEU A 516 -20.79 10.77 24.45
N ARG A 517 -21.42 10.54 25.59
CA ARG A 517 -20.82 10.80 26.92
C ARG A 517 -19.97 9.65 27.45
N THR A 518 -20.17 8.45 26.98
CA THR A 518 -19.33 7.29 27.31
C THR A 518 -18.07 7.22 26.41
N CYS A 519 -18.05 8.03 25.37
CA CYS A 519 -16.90 8.29 24.53
C CYS A 519 -16.05 9.41 25.09
#